data_2a184c500ea6a8a4d8c9d49d72363016
#
_entry.id   2a184c500ea6a8a4d8c9d49d72363016
#
_cell.length_a   1.000
_cell.length_b   1.000
_cell.length_c   1.000
_cell.angle_alpha   90.00
_cell.angle_beta   90.00
_cell.angle_gamma   90.00
#
_symmetry.space_group_name_H-M   'P 1'
#
loop_
_entity.id
_entity.type
_entity.pdbx_description
1 polymer ?
#
loop_
_entity_poly.entity_id
_entity_poly.type
_entity_poly.pdbx_seq_one_letter_code
_entity_poly.pdbx_strand_id
1 'polypeptide(L)'
;MSEISPEPPAPSIIIRPWLDPVVDDDGFDPRSRYVEVFWLGVLGPTATWLIRRLVAGLERSPEGYELDLHTTAREMGLSYSTGRSSPFSKALQRCVMFGLAHAIDGGLAVRRRIPPISFRHLRRMPDSVQATHASWLQTSIGAEELTRAHHLATAMLDVGDDPSEIEHHLVALGVSDAVAAEVADNATRLGASGLRPAG
;
A
#
# COMPACT_ATOMS: atom_id res chain seq x y z
N MET A 1 -13.60 -13.24 -53.03
CA MET A 1 -13.52 -12.10 -52.07
C MET A 1 -14.26 -12.60 -50.85
N SER A 2 -13.50 -13.08 -49.84
CA SER A 2 -14.09 -13.49 -48.56
C SER A 2 -14.36 -12.23 -47.75
N GLU A 3 -15.65 -11.97 -47.48
CA GLU A 3 -16.05 -10.95 -46.51
C GLU A 3 -15.50 -11.36 -45.13
N ILE A 4 -14.55 -10.59 -44.64
CA ILE A 4 -14.11 -10.67 -43.26
C ILE A 4 -15.24 -10.07 -42.43
N SER A 5 -16.09 -10.93 -41.87
CA SER A 5 -17.06 -10.50 -40.85
C SER A 5 -16.28 -9.84 -39.72
N PRO A 6 -16.66 -8.63 -39.27
CA PRO A 6 -15.98 -7.99 -38.13
C PRO A 6 -16.08 -8.89 -36.91
N GLU A 7 -14.92 -9.22 -36.35
CA GLU A 7 -14.84 -9.95 -35.09
C GLU A 7 -15.65 -9.18 -34.01
N PRO A 8 -16.51 -9.86 -33.25
CA PRO A 8 -17.28 -9.17 -32.22
C PRO A 8 -16.35 -8.43 -31.29
N PRO A 9 -16.72 -7.21 -30.82
CA PRO A 9 -15.88 -6.43 -29.97
C PRO A 9 -15.46 -7.24 -28.74
N ALA A 10 -14.16 -7.20 -28.42
CA ALA A 10 -13.64 -7.93 -27.30
C ALA A 10 -14.36 -7.50 -26.00
N PRO A 11 -14.70 -8.43 -25.11
CA PRO A 11 -15.41 -8.09 -23.87
C PRO A 11 -14.55 -7.19 -23.02
N SER A 12 -15.04 -5.98 -22.77
CA SER A 12 -14.36 -4.97 -21.97
C SER A 12 -15.20 -4.55 -20.76
N ILE A 13 -14.54 -4.00 -19.75
CA ILE A 13 -15.16 -3.41 -18.56
C ILE A 13 -14.51 -2.08 -18.24
N ILE A 14 -15.26 -1.19 -17.58
CA ILE A 14 -14.73 0.07 -17.10
C ILE A 14 -14.06 -0.16 -15.73
N ILE A 15 -12.86 0.33 -15.58
CA ILE A 15 -12.14 0.40 -14.29
C ILE A 15 -12.16 1.84 -13.81
N ARG A 16 -12.65 2.07 -12.59
CA ARG A 16 -12.65 3.36 -11.93
C ARG A 16 -11.92 3.29 -10.59
N PRO A 17 -11.37 4.40 -10.08
CA PRO A 17 -10.83 4.44 -8.73
C PRO A 17 -11.98 4.30 -7.72
N TRP A 18 -11.77 3.46 -6.71
CA TRP A 18 -12.59 3.44 -5.50
C TRP A 18 -11.94 4.38 -4.47
N LEU A 19 -12.53 5.55 -4.29
CA LEU A 19 -12.06 6.53 -3.32
C LEU A 19 -12.44 6.11 -1.90
N ASP A 20 -11.45 5.85 -1.08
CA ASP A 20 -11.62 5.52 0.33
C ASP A 20 -10.50 6.24 1.10
N PRO A 21 -10.80 7.42 1.70
CA PRO A 21 -9.78 8.25 2.33
C PRO A 21 -8.93 7.49 3.36
N VAL A 22 -9.54 6.64 4.16
CA VAL A 22 -8.81 5.87 5.19
C VAL A 22 -7.82 4.88 4.55
N VAL A 23 -8.26 4.15 3.52
CA VAL A 23 -7.38 3.19 2.85
C VAL A 23 -6.40 3.88 1.91
N ASP A 24 -6.78 5.01 1.33
CA ASP A 24 -5.88 5.79 0.46
C ASP A 24 -4.72 6.41 1.28
N ASP A 25 -4.95 6.77 2.54
CA ASP A 25 -3.92 7.32 3.44
C ASP A 25 -3.09 6.19 4.09
N ASP A 26 -3.74 5.22 4.75
CA ASP A 26 -3.09 4.22 5.60
C ASP A 26 -2.82 2.88 4.90
N GLY A 27 -3.30 2.69 3.67
CA GLY A 27 -3.16 1.44 2.95
C GLY A 27 -1.79 1.25 2.31
N PHE A 28 -1.54 0.03 1.85
CA PHE A 28 -0.27 -0.39 1.25
C PHE A 28 -0.32 -0.38 -0.27
N ASP A 29 0.79 0.00 -0.90
CA ASP A 29 0.95 -0.17 -2.34
C ASP A 29 0.76 -1.65 -2.72
N PRO A 30 -0.01 -1.99 -3.77
CA PRO A 30 -0.18 -3.37 -4.22
C PRO A 30 1.12 -4.11 -4.54
N ARG A 31 2.21 -3.37 -4.80
CA ARG A 31 3.54 -3.91 -5.10
C ARG A 31 4.43 -4.02 -3.86
N SER A 32 3.96 -3.54 -2.70
CA SER A 32 4.72 -3.55 -1.47
C SER A 32 5.00 -4.95 -0.94
N ARG A 33 6.06 -5.07 -0.15
CA ARG A 33 6.39 -6.30 0.57
C ARG A 33 5.26 -6.71 1.53
N TYR A 34 4.51 -5.76 2.10
CA TYR A 34 3.37 -6.05 2.95
C TYR A 34 2.32 -6.90 2.20
N VAL A 35 1.95 -6.48 0.99
CA VAL A 35 0.98 -7.21 0.16
C VAL A 35 1.51 -8.58 -0.26
N GLU A 36 2.79 -8.68 -0.60
CA GLU A 36 3.42 -9.94 -0.96
C GLU A 36 3.43 -10.94 0.22
N VAL A 37 3.74 -10.49 1.42
CA VAL A 37 3.85 -11.38 2.59
C VAL A 37 2.48 -11.75 3.14
N PHE A 38 1.55 -10.78 3.26
CA PHE A 38 0.31 -10.99 4.01
C PHE A 38 -0.92 -11.18 3.12
N TRP A 39 -0.97 -10.58 1.95
CA TRP A 39 -2.13 -10.69 1.07
C TRP A 39 -2.03 -11.80 0.03
N LEU A 40 -0.82 -12.22 -0.36
CA LEU A 40 -0.64 -13.28 -1.36
C LEU A 40 -1.34 -14.59 -0.97
N GLY A 41 -1.28 -14.99 0.30
CA GLY A 41 -1.94 -16.19 0.82
C GLY A 41 -3.47 -16.09 0.80
N VAL A 42 -4.02 -14.88 0.90
CA VAL A 42 -5.46 -14.61 0.87
C VAL A 42 -5.97 -14.50 -0.55
N LEU A 43 -5.33 -13.69 -1.37
CA LEU A 43 -5.73 -13.41 -2.75
C LEU A 43 -5.35 -14.53 -3.72
N GLY A 44 -4.25 -15.20 -3.45
CA GLY A 44 -3.57 -16.06 -4.41
C GLY A 44 -2.81 -15.24 -5.48
N PRO A 45 -1.81 -15.87 -6.14
CA PRO A 45 -0.88 -15.17 -7.02
C PRO A 45 -1.57 -14.44 -8.17
N THR A 46 -2.53 -15.07 -8.83
CA THR A 46 -3.22 -14.48 -9.98
C THR A 46 -3.98 -13.19 -9.62
N ALA A 47 -4.73 -13.19 -8.51
CA ALA A 47 -5.45 -11.98 -8.09
C ALA A 47 -4.50 -10.89 -7.57
N THR A 48 -3.39 -11.27 -6.93
CA THR A 48 -2.36 -10.33 -6.51
C THR A 48 -1.70 -9.62 -7.71
N TRP A 49 -1.37 -10.35 -8.77
CA TRP A 49 -0.85 -9.75 -10.00
C TRP A 49 -1.90 -8.92 -10.73
N LEU A 50 -3.15 -9.37 -10.73
CA LEU A 50 -4.24 -8.64 -11.36
C LEU A 50 -4.47 -7.29 -10.67
N ILE A 51 -4.57 -7.23 -9.34
CA ILE A 51 -4.77 -5.96 -8.63
C ILE A 51 -3.61 -4.97 -8.88
N ARG A 52 -2.37 -5.45 -8.91
CA ARG A 52 -1.19 -4.63 -9.28
C ARG A 52 -1.36 -4.00 -10.66
N ARG A 53 -1.86 -4.77 -11.63
CA ARG A 53 -2.08 -4.32 -12.99
C ARG A 53 -3.22 -3.31 -13.09
N LEU A 54 -4.33 -3.56 -12.39
CA LEU A 54 -5.47 -2.64 -12.35
C LEU A 54 -5.06 -1.29 -11.75
N VAL A 55 -4.31 -1.30 -10.66
CA VAL A 55 -3.80 -0.07 -10.04
C VAL A 55 -2.80 0.65 -10.94
N ALA A 56 -1.89 -0.06 -11.61
CA ALA A 56 -0.99 0.55 -12.58
C ALA A 56 -1.73 1.20 -13.76
N GLY A 57 -2.92 0.70 -14.12
CA GLY A 57 -3.81 1.34 -15.08
C GLY A 57 -4.38 2.66 -14.54
N LEU A 58 -4.83 2.67 -13.29
CA LEU A 58 -5.33 3.88 -12.61
C LEU A 58 -4.24 4.95 -12.37
N GLU A 59 -2.98 4.55 -12.22
CA GLU A 59 -1.86 5.49 -12.14
C GLU A 59 -1.67 6.27 -13.45
N ARG A 60 -1.90 5.62 -14.60
CA ARG A 60 -1.84 6.25 -15.93
C ARG A 60 -3.11 7.02 -16.29
N SER A 61 -4.24 6.57 -15.79
CA SER A 61 -5.57 7.14 -16.07
C SER A 61 -6.36 7.28 -14.76
N PRO A 62 -6.12 8.33 -13.96
CA PRO A 62 -6.67 8.47 -12.61
C PRO A 62 -8.21 8.49 -12.53
N GLU A 63 -8.87 8.96 -13.60
CA GLU A 63 -10.34 9.01 -13.69
C GLU A 63 -10.96 7.67 -14.07
N GLY A 64 -10.13 6.71 -14.50
CA GLY A 64 -10.55 5.39 -14.95
C GLY A 64 -10.18 5.11 -16.41
N TYR A 65 -10.38 3.86 -16.81
CA TYR A 65 -10.05 3.39 -18.15
C TYR A 65 -10.88 2.15 -18.53
N GLU A 66 -10.93 1.86 -19.80
CA GLU A 66 -11.52 0.63 -20.32
C GLU A 66 -10.49 -0.49 -20.30
N LEU A 67 -10.86 -1.65 -19.75
CA LEU A 67 -10.02 -2.83 -19.65
C LEU A 67 -10.55 -3.91 -20.59
N ASP A 68 -9.79 -4.25 -21.64
CA ASP A 68 -10.03 -5.42 -22.46
C ASP A 68 -9.68 -6.69 -21.67
N LEU A 69 -10.69 -7.52 -21.41
CA LEU A 69 -10.53 -8.71 -20.56
C LEU A 69 -9.71 -9.80 -21.23
N HIS A 70 -9.84 -9.93 -22.57
CA HIS A 70 -9.14 -10.95 -23.32
C HIS A 70 -7.64 -10.64 -23.44
N THR A 71 -7.34 -9.42 -23.84
CA THR A 71 -5.95 -8.93 -23.95
C THR A 71 -5.26 -8.97 -22.60
N THR A 72 -5.91 -8.46 -21.55
CA THR A 72 -5.33 -8.44 -20.20
C THR A 72 -5.06 -9.84 -19.67
N ALA A 73 -5.97 -10.78 -19.88
CA ALA A 73 -5.77 -12.16 -19.48
C ALA A 73 -4.56 -12.79 -20.20
N ARG A 74 -4.45 -12.61 -21.51
CA ARG A 74 -3.33 -13.13 -22.31
C ARG A 74 -1.97 -12.54 -21.88
N GLU A 75 -1.94 -11.26 -21.60
CA GLU A 75 -0.73 -10.58 -21.07
C GLU A 75 -0.30 -11.11 -19.71
N MET A 76 -1.24 -11.69 -18.95
CA MET A 76 -0.97 -12.39 -17.67
C MET A 76 -0.70 -13.89 -17.87
N GLY A 77 -0.60 -14.38 -19.10
CA GLY A 77 -0.42 -15.81 -19.40
C GLY A 77 -1.67 -16.66 -19.08
N LEU A 78 -2.85 -16.05 -19.05
CA LEU A 78 -4.10 -16.71 -18.69
C LEU A 78 -5.04 -16.81 -19.88
N SER A 79 -5.93 -17.81 -19.85
CA SER A 79 -7.07 -17.87 -20.74
C SER A 79 -8.24 -17.09 -20.15
N TYR A 80 -8.95 -16.38 -21.00
CA TYR A 80 -10.25 -15.79 -20.67
C TYR A 80 -11.34 -16.48 -21.51
N SER A 81 -12.41 -16.86 -20.86
CA SER A 81 -13.65 -17.28 -21.50
C SER A 81 -14.82 -16.53 -20.86
N THR A 82 -15.82 -16.22 -21.67
CA THR A 82 -17.05 -15.59 -21.18
C THR A 82 -17.68 -16.50 -20.11
N GLY A 83 -17.73 -16.03 -18.86
CA GLY A 83 -18.26 -16.78 -17.73
C GLY A 83 -17.35 -16.79 -16.51
N ARG A 84 -17.89 -17.33 -15.39
CA ARG A 84 -17.21 -17.32 -14.07
C ARG A 84 -16.11 -18.37 -13.90
N SER A 85 -15.87 -19.22 -14.87
CA SER A 85 -15.01 -20.40 -14.71
C SER A 85 -13.54 -20.18 -15.07
N SER A 86 -13.21 -19.14 -15.85
CA SER A 86 -11.80 -18.89 -16.23
C SER A 86 -10.95 -18.45 -15.06
N PRO A 87 -9.64 -18.77 -15.07
CA PRO A 87 -8.70 -18.31 -14.03
C PRO A 87 -8.71 -16.78 -13.84
N PHE A 88 -8.83 -16.03 -14.96
CA PHE A 88 -8.89 -14.59 -14.95
C PHE A 88 -10.19 -14.08 -14.30
N SER A 89 -11.36 -14.64 -14.65
CA SER A 89 -12.64 -14.29 -14.02
C SER A 89 -12.64 -14.60 -12.51
N LYS A 90 -12.04 -15.72 -12.11
CA LYS A 90 -11.88 -16.06 -10.69
C LYS A 90 -10.99 -15.05 -9.96
N ALA A 91 -9.94 -14.54 -10.60
CA ALA A 91 -9.07 -13.51 -10.02
C ALA A 91 -9.82 -12.19 -9.82
N LEU A 92 -10.63 -11.75 -10.80
CA LEU A 92 -11.52 -10.58 -10.66
C LEU A 92 -12.50 -10.75 -9.50
N GLN A 93 -13.16 -11.92 -9.42
CA GLN A 93 -14.08 -12.23 -8.33
C GLN A 93 -13.39 -12.21 -6.95
N ARG A 94 -12.15 -12.69 -6.85
CA ARG A 94 -11.38 -12.63 -5.60
C ARG A 94 -11.09 -11.20 -5.19
N CYS A 95 -10.73 -10.31 -6.13
CA CYS A 95 -10.56 -8.89 -5.81
C CYS A 95 -11.84 -8.30 -5.21
N VAL A 96 -13.01 -8.64 -5.76
CA VAL A 96 -14.30 -8.21 -5.22
C VAL A 96 -14.60 -8.85 -3.86
N MET A 97 -14.41 -10.17 -3.75
CA MET A 97 -14.70 -10.93 -2.52
C MET A 97 -13.90 -10.43 -1.31
N PHE A 98 -12.67 -10.00 -1.53
CA PHE A 98 -11.77 -9.51 -0.47
C PHE A 98 -11.78 -7.98 -0.33
N GLY A 99 -12.75 -7.30 -0.94
CA GLY A 99 -12.96 -5.86 -0.75
C GLY A 99 -11.87 -4.97 -1.37
N LEU A 100 -11.16 -5.46 -2.40
CA LEU A 100 -10.20 -4.67 -3.17
C LEU A 100 -10.84 -4.02 -4.40
N ALA A 101 -12.00 -4.48 -4.78
CA ALA A 101 -12.84 -3.90 -5.81
C ALA A 101 -14.32 -4.11 -5.47
N HIS A 102 -15.21 -3.32 -6.07
CA HIS A 102 -16.64 -3.60 -6.07
C HIS A 102 -17.24 -3.37 -7.45
N ALA A 103 -18.36 -4.05 -7.72
CA ALA A 103 -19.05 -3.90 -8.99
C ALA A 103 -19.70 -2.52 -9.09
N ILE A 104 -19.56 -1.90 -10.25
CA ILE A 104 -20.27 -0.71 -10.68
C ILE A 104 -20.96 -1.00 -12.03
N ASP A 105 -21.77 -0.08 -12.49
CA ASP A 105 -22.39 -0.22 -13.81
C ASP A 105 -21.30 -0.30 -14.90
N GLY A 106 -21.35 -1.37 -15.68
CA GLY A 106 -20.39 -1.65 -16.75
C GLY A 106 -18.97 -1.99 -16.31
N GLY A 107 -18.67 -2.19 -14.99
CA GLY A 107 -17.29 -2.44 -14.59
C GLY A 107 -17.02 -2.66 -13.11
N LEU A 108 -15.84 -2.19 -12.68
CA LEU A 108 -15.35 -2.30 -11.30
C LEU A 108 -14.78 -0.97 -10.82
N ALA A 109 -15.13 -0.58 -9.61
CA ALA A 109 -14.34 0.39 -8.84
C ALA A 109 -13.27 -0.35 -8.04
N VAL A 110 -12.03 0.09 -8.13
CA VAL A 110 -10.84 -0.60 -7.64
C VAL A 110 -10.07 0.29 -6.66
N ARG A 111 -9.71 -0.25 -5.50
CA ARG A 111 -8.85 0.43 -4.52
C ARG A 111 -7.46 0.65 -5.09
N ARG A 112 -6.92 1.85 -4.92
CA ARG A 112 -5.53 2.15 -5.31
C ARG A 112 -4.52 1.65 -4.29
N ARG A 113 -4.95 1.54 -3.03
CA ARG A 113 -4.18 0.98 -1.93
C ARG A 113 -4.87 -0.25 -1.35
N ILE A 114 -4.10 -1.16 -0.79
CA ILE A 114 -4.57 -2.38 -0.17
C ILE A 114 -4.68 -2.15 1.34
N PRO A 115 -5.85 -2.39 1.96
CA PRO A 115 -6.00 -2.19 3.39
C PRO A 115 -5.10 -3.13 4.20
N PRO A 116 -4.85 -2.82 5.47
CA PRO A 116 -4.24 -3.76 6.39
C PRO A 116 -5.00 -5.10 6.40
N ILE A 117 -4.26 -6.21 6.55
CA ILE A 117 -4.88 -7.54 6.62
C ILE A 117 -5.81 -7.61 7.83
N SER A 118 -7.02 -8.11 7.64
CA SER A 118 -7.95 -8.26 8.77
C SER A 118 -7.48 -9.36 9.73
N PHE A 119 -7.74 -9.18 11.02
CA PHE A 119 -7.42 -10.17 12.04
C PHE A 119 -8.04 -11.54 11.76
N ARG A 120 -9.23 -11.58 11.14
CA ARG A 120 -9.90 -12.81 10.73
C ARG A 120 -9.09 -13.61 9.71
N HIS A 121 -8.41 -12.95 8.78
CA HIS A 121 -7.54 -13.60 7.80
C HIS A 121 -6.20 -13.95 8.41
N LEU A 122 -5.60 -13.03 9.15
CA LEU A 122 -4.29 -13.22 9.78
C LEU A 122 -4.27 -14.47 10.69
N ARG A 123 -5.26 -14.64 11.55
CA ARG A 123 -5.32 -15.77 12.49
C ARG A 123 -5.49 -17.16 11.84
N ARG A 124 -5.76 -17.21 10.51
CA ARG A 124 -5.83 -18.45 9.73
C ARG A 124 -4.52 -18.76 8.99
N MET A 125 -3.57 -17.85 9.09
CA MET A 125 -2.24 -18.03 8.50
C MET A 125 -1.35 -18.86 9.41
N PRO A 126 -0.25 -19.42 8.89
CA PRO A 126 0.76 -20.08 9.70
C PRO A 126 1.29 -19.16 10.81
N ASP A 127 1.65 -19.72 11.95
CA ASP A 127 2.16 -18.97 13.11
C ASP A 127 3.38 -18.10 12.76
N SER A 128 4.24 -18.58 11.86
CA SER A 128 5.38 -17.81 11.35
C SER A 128 4.98 -16.52 10.65
N VAL A 129 3.87 -16.52 9.90
CA VAL A 129 3.35 -15.33 9.22
C VAL A 129 2.70 -14.39 10.22
N GLN A 130 1.99 -14.92 11.22
CA GLN A 130 1.40 -14.13 12.31
C GLN A 130 2.50 -13.42 13.12
N ALA A 131 3.57 -14.13 13.48
CA ALA A 131 4.73 -13.56 14.18
C ALA A 131 5.42 -12.48 13.32
N THR A 132 5.59 -12.71 12.01
CA THR A 132 6.13 -11.73 11.07
C THR A 132 5.27 -10.48 11.02
N HIS A 133 3.93 -10.62 11.03
CA HIS A 133 3.01 -9.47 11.04
C HIS A 133 3.11 -8.66 12.34
N ALA A 134 3.22 -9.33 13.50
CA ALA A 134 3.42 -8.65 14.78
C ALA A 134 4.72 -7.82 14.77
N SER A 135 5.83 -8.41 14.29
CA SER A 135 7.10 -7.68 14.14
C SER A 135 7.00 -6.53 13.14
N TRP A 136 6.26 -6.70 12.04
CA TRP A 136 6.02 -5.64 11.07
C TRP A 136 5.31 -4.43 11.70
N LEU A 137 4.25 -4.68 12.48
CA LEU A 137 3.54 -3.60 13.18
C LEU A 137 4.44 -2.87 14.16
N GLN A 138 5.24 -3.58 14.95
CA GLN A 138 6.18 -2.97 15.88
C GLN A 138 7.21 -2.08 15.16
N THR A 139 7.77 -2.56 14.05
CA THR A 139 8.72 -1.80 13.24
C THR A 139 8.07 -0.58 12.59
N SER A 140 6.83 -0.69 12.11
CA SER A 140 6.11 0.42 11.48
C SER A 140 5.76 1.50 12.50
N ILE A 141 5.27 1.11 13.69
CA ILE A 141 4.98 2.04 14.79
C ILE A 141 6.26 2.77 15.21
N GLY A 142 7.36 2.03 15.37
CA GLY A 142 8.64 2.63 15.74
C GLY A 142 9.18 3.60 14.66
N ALA A 143 9.00 3.28 13.38
CA ALA A 143 9.43 4.17 12.28
C ALA A 143 8.58 5.46 12.21
N GLU A 144 7.27 5.36 12.44
CA GLU A 144 6.38 6.52 12.51
C GLU A 144 6.68 7.39 13.72
N GLU A 145 6.90 6.76 14.88
CA GLU A 145 7.29 7.46 16.11
C GLU A 145 8.62 8.18 15.94
N LEU A 146 9.63 7.53 15.36
CA LEU A 146 10.93 8.13 15.07
C LEU A 146 10.80 9.32 14.11
N THR A 147 10.00 9.18 13.04
CA THR A 147 9.76 10.28 12.10
C THR A 147 9.08 11.47 12.78
N ARG A 148 8.07 11.22 13.60
CA ARG A 148 7.38 12.25 14.38
C ARG A 148 8.34 12.93 15.36
N ALA A 149 9.16 12.15 16.05
CA ALA A 149 10.15 12.67 17.00
C ALA A 149 11.20 13.56 16.30
N HIS A 150 11.68 13.20 15.13
CA HIS A 150 12.58 14.03 14.32
C HIS A 150 11.94 15.37 13.91
N HIS A 151 10.67 15.35 13.45
CA HIS A 151 9.96 16.58 13.10
C HIS A 151 9.78 17.50 14.31
N LEU A 152 9.42 16.94 15.48
CA LEU A 152 9.28 17.69 16.72
C LEU A 152 10.61 18.30 17.15
N ALA A 153 11.69 17.52 17.17
CA ALA A 153 13.02 18.00 17.52
C ALA A 153 13.50 19.13 16.59
N THR A 154 13.27 18.99 15.28
CA THR A 154 13.60 20.03 14.31
C THR A 154 12.84 21.32 14.60
N ALA A 155 11.52 21.22 14.85
CA ALA A 155 10.70 22.38 15.18
C ALA A 155 11.14 23.06 16.48
N MET A 156 11.55 22.30 17.50
CA MET A 156 12.09 22.81 18.78
C MET A 156 13.39 23.57 18.54
N LEU A 157 14.32 23.02 17.78
CA LEU A 157 15.58 23.68 17.42
C LEU A 157 15.36 24.96 16.62
N ASP A 158 14.41 24.98 15.70
CA ASP A 158 14.07 26.15 14.87
C ASP A 158 13.51 27.31 15.70
N VAL A 159 12.82 27.03 16.82
CA VAL A 159 12.34 28.07 17.74
C VAL A 159 13.36 28.43 18.83
N GLY A 160 14.52 27.74 18.86
CA GLY A 160 15.65 28.07 19.73
C GLY A 160 15.70 27.31 21.04
N ASP A 161 15.03 26.16 21.14
CA ASP A 161 15.14 25.28 22.30
C ASP A 161 16.58 24.75 22.44
N ASP A 162 17.00 24.49 23.70
CA ASP A 162 18.30 23.92 23.97
C ASP A 162 18.36 22.44 23.53
N PRO A 163 19.34 22.04 22.71
CA PRO A 163 19.51 20.65 22.31
C PRO A 163 19.60 19.67 23.49
N SER A 164 20.08 20.10 24.63
CA SER A 164 20.18 19.25 25.84
C SER A 164 18.82 18.94 26.49
N GLU A 165 17.78 19.69 26.19
CA GLU A 165 16.43 19.51 26.74
C GLU A 165 15.49 18.75 25.78
N ILE A 166 15.92 18.52 24.55
CA ILE A 166 15.08 17.88 23.50
C ILE A 166 14.57 16.51 23.94
N GLU A 167 15.42 15.67 24.54
CA GLU A 167 15.01 14.35 25.02
C GLU A 167 13.85 14.45 26.00
N HIS A 168 13.99 15.31 27.00
CA HIS A 168 12.97 15.50 28.02
C HIS A 168 11.65 16.02 27.45
N HIS A 169 11.72 16.97 26.52
CA HIS A 169 10.55 17.51 25.84
C HIS A 169 9.85 16.48 24.97
N LEU A 170 10.59 15.65 24.21
CA LEU A 170 10.03 14.57 23.40
C LEU A 170 9.30 13.54 24.27
N VAL A 171 9.89 13.13 25.39
CA VAL A 171 9.23 12.21 26.35
C VAL A 171 7.97 12.83 26.93
N ALA A 172 7.99 14.11 27.28
CA ALA A 172 6.80 14.82 27.76
C ALA A 172 5.67 14.89 26.70
N LEU A 173 6.00 14.86 25.41
CA LEU A 173 5.05 14.80 24.28
C LEU A 173 4.63 13.36 23.92
N GLY A 174 5.03 12.37 24.71
CA GLY A 174 4.62 10.98 24.57
C GLY A 174 5.44 10.17 23.56
N VAL A 175 6.66 10.61 23.24
CA VAL A 175 7.65 9.81 22.51
C VAL A 175 8.29 8.84 23.52
N SER A 176 8.54 7.59 23.11
CA SER A 176 9.21 6.62 23.97
C SER A 176 10.65 7.03 24.29
N ASP A 177 11.13 6.68 25.48
CA ASP A 177 12.46 7.06 25.98
C ASP A 177 13.56 6.67 24.99
N ALA A 178 13.47 5.47 24.38
CA ALA A 178 14.47 4.99 23.44
C ALA A 178 14.55 5.85 22.16
N VAL A 179 13.40 6.23 21.61
CA VAL A 179 13.33 7.07 20.40
C VAL A 179 13.72 8.52 20.73
N ALA A 180 13.29 9.04 21.88
CA ALA A 180 13.64 10.38 22.33
C ALA A 180 15.16 10.53 22.51
N ALA A 181 15.82 9.56 23.16
CA ALA A 181 17.27 9.54 23.34
C ALA A 181 18.02 9.48 22.00
N GLU A 182 17.58 8.62 21.04
CA GLU A 182 18.19 8.51 19.72
C GLU A 182 18.11 9.83 18.94
N VAL A 183 16.95 10.49 18.97
CA VAL A 183 16.72 11.76 18.27
C VAL A 183 17.51 12.91 18.90
N ALA A 184 17.54 12.98 20.23
CA ALA A 184 18.32 14.00 20.96
C ALA A 184 19.84 13.87 20.70
N ASP A 185 20.35 12.65 20.66
CA ASP A 185 21.77 12.38 20.35
C ASP A 185 22.12 12.87 18.92
N ASN A 186 21.24 12.65 17.96
CA ASN A 186 21.39 13.15 16.60
C ASN A 186 21.33 14.68 16.53
N ALA A 187 20.40 15.31 17.25
CA ALA A 187 20.26 16.76 17.32
C ALA A 187 21.50 17.43 17.91
N THR A 188 22.04 16.87 18.98
CA THR A 188 23.28 17.36 19.66
C THR A 188 24.50 17.26 18.73
N ARG A 189 24.64 16.16 17.98
CA ARG A 189 25.74 16.00 17.01
C ARG A 189 25.65 16.99 15.85
N LEU A 190 24.47 17.30 15.36
CA LEU A 190 24.27 18.29 14.32
C LEU A 190 24.55 19.72 14.81
N GLY A 191 24.12 20.05 16.03
CA GLY A 191 24.44 21.33 16.69
C GLY A 191 25.93 21.53 16.91
N ALA A 192 26.64 20.49 17.33
CA ALA A 192 28.08 20.54 17.53
C ALA A 192 28.89 20.67 16.23
N SER A 193 28.36 20.15 15.13
CA SER A 193 28.98 20.25 13.77
C SER A 193 28.79 21.62 13.12
N GLY A 194 27.76 22.37 13.53
CA GLY A 194 27.48 23.74 13.05
C GLY A 194 28.34 24.85 13.67
N LEU A 195 29.04 24.58 14.77
CA LEU A 195 29.92 25.53 15.48
C LEU A 195 31.40 25.35 15.05
N ARG A 196 31.72 25.51 13.75
CA ARG A 196 33.08 25.87 13.34
C ARG A 196 33.12 27.38 13.12
N PRO A 197 33.81 28.16 13.98
CA PRO A 197 34.05 29.57 13.69
C PRO A 197 34.91 29.64 12.43
N ALA A 198 34.41 30.40 11.44
CA ALA A 198 35.26 30.90 10.37
C ALA A 198 36.26 31.87 11.01
N GLY A 199 37.53 31.41 11.09
CA GLY A 199 38.68 32.25 11.35
C GLY A 199 39.13 32.95 10.08
#